data_f206e124631cfa41c5ae7a2f02ba939e
#
_entry.id   f206e124631cfa41c5ae7a2f02ba939e
#
_cell.length_a   1.000
_cell.length_b   1.000
_cell.length_c   1.000
_cell.angle_alpha   90.00
_cell.angle_beta   90.00
_cell.angle_gamma   90.00
#
_symmetry.space_group_name_H-M   'P 1'
#
loop_
_entity.id
_entity.type
_entity.pdbx_description
1 polymer ?
#
loop_
_entity_poly.entity_id
_entity_poly.type
_entity_poly.pdbx_seq_one_letter_code
_entity_poly.pdbx_strand_id
1 'polypeptide(L)'
;MIAVLLAVAAVLPWIIDEGPRWYYHIDFDVYRKGGEAFLAGDNLYTRDYEMLGINLPFTYPPLAAILFAPLAWIPFSIGALAMTLVTVAALWWCIVIVARHALPGRALTDHRVLATWILPVALVIEPVRETLSFGQVNVLLMAMVLVDTLTRRPWLPRGVFI
;
A
#
# COMPACT_ATOMS: atom_id res chain seq x y z
N MET A 1 15.31 -7.57 16.43
CA MET A 1 14.80 -6.66 17.49
C MET A 1 15.15 -5.20 17.18
N ILE A 2 16.43 -4.83 17.05
CA ILE A 2 16.86 -3.44 16.79
C ILE A 2 16.24 -2.84 15.52
N ALA A 3 16.25 -3.55 14.39
CA ALA A 3 15.67 -3.06 13.13
C ALA A 3 14.15 -2.83 13.21
N VAL A 4 13.43 -3.65 13.97
CA VAL A 4 12.00 -3.45 14.24
C VAL A 4 11.79 -2.22 15.12
N LEU A 5 12.63 -2.02 16.14
CA LEU A 5 12.58 -0.82 16.97
C LEU A 5 12.89 0.44 16.15
N LEU A 6 13.84 0.38 15.23
CA LEU A 6 14.15 1.50 14.32
C LEU A 6 13.01 1.77 13.35
N ALA A 7 12.35 0.74 12.82
CA ALA A 7 11.16 0.89 11.98
C ALA A 7 10.01 1.53 12.75
N VAL A 8 9.76 1.07 13.98
CA VAL A 8 8.76 1.66 14.87
C VAL A 8 9.15 3.10 15.21
N ALA A 9 10.41 3.38 15.56
CA ALA A 9 10.89 4.73 15.85
C ALA A 9 10.82 5.67 14.65
N ALA A 10 10.98 5.16 13.42
CA ALA A 10 10.82 5.94 12.20
C ALA A 10 9.36 6.29 11.89
N VAL A 11 8.42 5.42 12.28
CA VAL A 11 6.99 5.62 12.05
C VAL A 11 6.31 6.33 13.23
N LEU A 12 6.83 6.15 14.45
CA LEU A 12 6.21 6.65 15.68
C LEU A 12 6.09 8.19 15.75
N PRO A 13 7.11 9.01 15.38
CA PRO A 13 6.97 10.47 15.33
C PRO A 13 5.85 10.91 14.40
N TRP A 14 5.67 10.20 13.35
CA TRP A 14 4.65 10.37 12.33
C TRP A 14 3.25 10.13 12.86
N ILE A 15 3.13 9.12 13.72
CA ILE A 15 1.89 8.79 14.42
C ILE A 15 1.58 9.85 15.48
N ILE A 16 2.61 10.44 16.10
CA ILE A 16 2.46 11.33 17.27
C ILE A 16 2.43 12.82 16.86
N ASP A 17 3.27 13.23 15.91
CA ASP A 17 3.58 14.65 15.67
C ASP A 17 2.68 15.32 14.62
N GLU A 18 2.13 14.55 13.69
CA GLU A 18 1.32 15.10 12.60
C GLU A 18 -0.20 15.12 12.90
N GLY A 19 -0.62 14.75 14.12
CA GLY A 19 -2.00 14.81 14.55
C GLY A 19 -2.96 14.08 13.59
N PRO A 20 -4.08 14.72 13.16
CA PRO A 20 -5.07 14.05 12.31
C PRO A 20 -4.58 13.64 10.91
N ARG A 21 -3.42 14.08 10.46
CA ARG A 21 -2.96 13.82 9.08
C ARG A 21 -2.61 12.36 8.80
N TRP A 22 -2.06 11.63 9.74
CA TRP A 22 -1.78 10.24 9.53
C TRP A 22 -3.04 9.36 9.52
N TYR A 23 -4.15 9.84 10.10
CA TYR A 23 -5.48 9.26 9.95
C TYR A 23 -6.14 9.59 8.60
N TYR A 24 -5.48 10.38 7.79
CA TYR A 24 -6.12 11.00 6.64
C TYR A 24 -6.35 10.03 5.50
N HIS A 25 -5.80 8.87 5.42
CA HIS A 25 -5.98 7.79 4.43
C HIS A 25 -7.05 8.11 3.36
N ILE A 26 -6.91 9.29 2.74
CA ILE A 26 -7.95 9.88 1.88
C ILE A 26 -8.18 9.03 0.64
N ASP A 27 -7.11 8.51 0.03
CA ASP A 27 -7.22 7.64 -1.12
C ASP A 27 -7.88 6.31 -0.74
N PHE A 28 -7.58 5.79 0.47
CA PHE A 28 -8.28 4.62 0.98
C PHE A 28 -9.78 4.86 1.14
N ASP A 29 -10.20 6.06 1.59
CA ASP A 29 -11.62 6.38 1.69
C ASP A 29 -12.28 6.55 0.31
N VAL A 30 -11.54 7.13 -0.68
CA VAL A 30 -12.00 7.16 -2.09
C VAL A 30 -12.25 5.75 -2.60
N TYR A 31 -11.36 4.80 -2.29
CA TYR A 31 -11.54 3.39 -2.69
C TYR A 31 -12.80 2.79 -2.08
N ARG A 32 -13.03 3.01 -0.78
CA ARG A 32 -14.24 2.54 -0.09
C ARG A 32 -15.50 3.13 -0.69
N LYS A 33 -15.53 4.45 -0.88
CA LYS A 33 -16.68 5.17 -1.47
C LYS A 33 -16.97 4.72 -2.89
N GLY A 34 -15.94 4.48 -3.70
CA GLY A 34 -16.10 3.89 -5.04
C GLY A 34 -16.70 2.47 -4.97
N GLY A 35 -16.24 1.66 -4.02
CA GLY A 35 -16.80 0.33 -3.75
C GLY A 35 -18.25 0.39 -3.29
N GLU A 36 -18.60 1.29 -2.37
CA GLU A 36 -19.98 1.54 -1.92
C GLU A 36 -20.89 1.94 -3.09
N ALA A 37 -20.45 2.88 -3.93
CA ALA A 37 -21.20 3.33 -5.10
C ALA A 37 -21.43 2.19 -6.11
N PHE A 38 -20.39 1.37 -6.35
CA PHE A 38 -20.51 0.20 -7.22
C PHE A 38 -21.56 -0.80 -6.68
N LEU A 39 -21.55 -1.12 -5.40
CA LEU A 39 -22.51 -2.01 -4.76
C LEU A 39 -23.94 -1.45 -4.78
N ALA A 40 -24.08 -0.14 -4.70
CA ALA A 40 -25.38 0.55 -4.80
C ALA A 40 -25.91 0.65 -6.23
N GLY A 41 -25.10 0.33 -7.25
CA GLY A 41 -25.43 0.55 -8.65
C GLY A 41 -25.39 2.03 -9.08
N ASP A 42 -24.73 2.87 -8.29
CA ASP A 42 -24.58 4.30 -8.56
C ASP A 42 -23.55 4.55 -9.67
N ASN A 43 -23.67 5.69 -10.34
CA ASN A 43 -22.66 6.11 -11.31
C ASN A 43 -21.42 6.63 -10.58
N LEU A 44 -20.26 5.98 -10.86
CA LEU A 44 -19.00 6.27 -10.18
C LEU A 44 -18.45 7.67 -10.43
N TYR A 45 -18.78 8.29 -11.56
CA TYR A 45 -18.10 9.49 -12.08
C TYR A 45 -18.97 10.74 -12.10
N THR A 46 -20.22 10.66 -11.69
CA THR A 46 -21.17 11.80 -11.80
C THR A 46 -21.24 12.65 -10.55
N ARG A 47 -20.62 12.22 -9.46
CA ARG A 47 -20.63 12.96 -8.20
C ARG A 47 -19.26 12.93 -7.53
N ASP A 48 -18.98 13.97 -6.77
CA ASP A 48 -17.88 13.97 -5.82
C ASP A 48 -18.34 13.30 -4.53
N TYR A 49 -17.40 12.64 -3.88
CA TYR A 49 -17.59 11.97 -2.60
C TYR A 49 -17.05 12.87 -1.49
N GLU A 50 -17.88 13.14 -0.49
CA GLU A 50 -17.43 13.90 0.68
C GLU A 50 -16.54 13.04 1.57
N MET A 51 -15.33 13.54 1.83
CA MET A 51 -14.30 12.88 2.62
C MET A 51 -13.63 13.91 3.51
N LEU A 52 -13.81 13.78 4.82
CA LEU A 52 -13.15 14.64 5.81
C LEU A 52 -13.28 16.16 5.52
N GLY A 53 -14.44 16.57 4.96
CA GLY A 53 -14.74 17.98 4.67
C GLY A 53 -14.23 18.47 3.32
N ILE A 54 -13.72 17.60 2.45
CA ILE A 54 -13.41 17.89 1.05
C ILE A 54 -14.16 16.94 0.12
N ASN A 55 -14.47 17.42 -1.06
CA ASN A 55 -15.15 16.63 -2.08
C ASN A 55 -14.14 16.16 -3.12
N LEU A 56 -14.04 14.84 -3.33
CA LEU A 56 -13.14 14.24 -4.30
C LEU A 56 -13.89 13.31 -5.25
N PRO A 57 -13.57 13.36 -6.56
CA PRO A 57 -14.14 12.45 -7.54
C PRO A 57 -13.47 11.07 -7.44
N PHE A 58 -14.19 10.02 -7.85
CA PHE A 58 -13.60 8.73 -8.10
C PHE A 58 -12.91 8.76 -9.47
N THR A 59 -11.58 8.67 -9.48
CA THR A 59 -10.75 8.81 -10.69
C THR A 59 -10.19 7.50 -11.23
N TYR A 60 -10.49 6.39 -10.55
CA TYR A 60 -9.96 5.07 -10.89
C TYR A 60 -10.82 4.36 -11.94
N PRO A 61 -10.27 3.37 -12.69
CA PRO A 61 -11.06 2.54 -13.61
C PRO A 61 -12.21 1.81 -12.90
N PRO A 62 -13.32 1.46 -13.59
CA PRO A 62 -14.45 0.75 -12.99
C PRO A 62 -14.05 -0.57 -12.32
N LEU A 63 -13.03 -1.26 -12.86
CA LEU A 63 -12.48 -2.48 -12.26
C LEU A 63 -11.96 -2.24 -10.84
N ALA A 64 -11.41 -1.07 -10.56
CA ALA A 64 -10.96 -0.72 -9.22
C ALA A 64 -12.12 -0.68 -8.22
N ALA A 65 -13.28 -0.12 -8.60
CA ALA A 65 -14.46 -0.11 -7.74
C ALA A 65 -14.95 -1.53 -7.40
N ILE A 66 -14.87 -2.46 -8.36
CA ILE A 66 -15.18 -3.88 -8.12
C ILE A 66 -14.21 -4.49 -7.11
N LEU A 67 -12.90 -4.26 -7.30
CA LEU A 67 -11.85 -4.77 -6.40
C LEU A 67 -11.94 -4.17 -5.00
N PHE A 68 -12.37 -2.92 -4.89
CA PHE A 68 -12.53 -2.20 -3.62
C PHE A 68 -13.89 -2.42 -2.95
N ALA A 69 -14.87 -3.01 -3.65
CA ALA A 69 -16.20 -3.27 -3.09
C ALA A 69 -16.18 -3.96 -1.71
N PRO A 70 -15.31 -4.95 -1.43
CA PRO A 70 -15.23 -5.55 -0.10
C PRO A 70 -14.83 -4.57 1.02
N LEU A 71 -14.14 -3.47 0.68
CA LEU A 71 -13.73 -2.45 1.66
C LEU A 71 -14.93 -1.66 2.20
N ALA A 72 -16.04 -1.61 1.47
CA ALA A 72 -17.27 -0.96 1.90
C ALA A 72 -17.83 -1.56 3.21
N TRP A 73 -17.58 -2.85 3.45
CA TRP A 73 -18.07 -3.55 4.65
C TRP A 73 -17.13 -3.46 5.85
N ILE A 74 -15.94 -2.89 5.67
CA ILE A 74 -14.93 -2.80 6.72
C ILE A 74 -15.00 -1.40 7.35
N PRO A 75 -15.04 -1.28 8.69
CA PRO A 75 -14.92 0.01 9.36
C PRO A 75 -13.64 0.73 8.91
N PHE A 76 -13.73 2.05 8.69
CA PHE A 76 -12.62 2.84 8.14
C PHE A 76 -11.29 2.62 8.89
N SER A 77 -11.32 2.71 10.22
CA SER A 77 -10.11 2.57 11.07
C SER A 77 -9.45 1.20 10.93
N ILE A 78 -10.26 0.13 10.81
CA ILE A 78 -9.74 -1.23 10.62
C ILE A 78 -9.14 -1.37 9.22
N GLY A 79 -9.84 -0.87 8.20
CA GLY A 79 -9.38 -0.91 6.83
C GLY A 79 -8.11 -0.08 6.61
N ALA A 80 -8.04 1.11 7.17
CA ALA A 80 -6.86 1.97 7.12
C ALA A 80 -5.64 1.32 7.79
N LEU A 81 -5.82 0.74 8.98
CA LEU A 81 -4.77 -0.02 9.65
C LEU A 81 -4.32 -1.21 8.82
N ALA A 82 -5.27 -1.99 8.27
CA ALA A 82 -4.96 -3.13 7.43
C ALA A 82 -4.19 -2.69 6.16
N MET A 83 -4.60 -1.60 5.50
CA MET A 83 -3.92 -1.04 4.34
C MET A 83 -2.48 -0.65 4.68
N THR A 84 -2.26 0.04 5.81
CA THR A 84 -0.92 0.41 6.29
C THR A 84 -0.05 -0.82 6.50
N LEU A 85 -0.55 -1.83 7.22
CA LEU A 85 0.20 -3.06 7.50
C LEU A 85 0.54 -3.84 6.23
N VAL A 86 -0.42 -3.97 5.31
CA VAL A 86 -0.22 -4.64 4.02
C VAL A 86 0.77 -3.88 3.16
N THR A 87 0.71 -2.54 3.13
CA THR A 87 1.65 -1.69 2.39
C THR A 87 3.08 -1.84 2.93
N VAL A 88 3.27 -1.81 4.26
CA VAL A 88 4.59 -2.01 4.88
C VAL A 88 5.13 -3.41 4.61
N ALA A 89 4.28 -4.44 4.70
CA ALA A 89 4.68 -5.82 4.38
C ALA A 89 5.03 -5.98 2.89
N ALA A 90 4.27 -5.37 1.99
CA ALA A 90 4.55 -5.35 0.56
C ALA A 90 5.87 -4.62 0.26
N LEU A 91 6.13 -3.48 0.89
CA LEU A 91 7.40 -2.75 0.75
C LEU A 91 8.59 -3.61 1.18
N TRP A 92 8.49 -4.25 2.35
CA TRP A 92 9.53 -5.17 2.81
C TRP A 92 9.77 -6.30 1.80
N TRP A 93 8.69 -6.87 1.25
CA TRP A 93 8.78 -7.91 0.23
C TRP A 93 9.40 -7.42 -1.08
N CYS A 94 9.08 -6.19 -1.51
CA CYS A 94 9.72 -5.56 -2.66
C CYS A 94 11.24 -5.46 -2.47
N ILE A 95 11.68 -5.02 -1.28
CA ILE A 95 13.11 -4.94 -0.96
C ILE A 95 13.76 -6.32 -1.02
N VAL A 96 13.10 -7.38 -0.51
CA VAL A 96 13.60 -8.76 -0.59
C VAL A 96 13.74 -9.21 -2.06
N ILE A 97 12.74 -8.95 -2.90
CA ILE A 97 12.78 -9.32 -4.33
C ILE A 97 13.95 -8.64 -5.03
N VAL A 98 14.10 -7.33 -4.83
CA VAL A 98 15.19 -6.55 -5.43
C VAL A 98 16.54 -7.02 -4.91
N ALA A 99 16.69 -7.25 -3.60
CA ALA A 99 17.93 -7.76 -3.00
C ALA A 99 18.32 -9.14 -3.57
N ARG A 100 17.37 -10.04 -3.79
CA ARG A 100 17.62 -11.35 -4.42
C ARG A 100 18.06 -11.22 -5.87
N HIS A 101 17.53 -10.24 -6.58
CA HIS A 101 17.93 -10.00 -7.97
C HIS A 101 19.31 -9.35 -8.05
N ALA A 102 19.60 -8.38 -7.18
CA ALA A 102 20.83 -7.61 -7.19
C ALA A 102 22.03 -8.37 -6.59
N LEU A 103 21.79 -9.29 -5.65
CA LEU A 103 22.81 -10.03 -4.92
C LEU A 103 22.61 -11.56 -5.08
N PRO A 104 22.74 -12.08 -6.32
CA PRO A 104 22.57 -13.52 -6.53
C PRO A 104 23.63 -14.34 -5.79
N GLY A 105 23.24 -15.53 -5.35
CA GLY A 105 24.14 -16.46 -4.63
C GLY A 105 24.14 -16.32 -3.10
N ARG A 106 23.47 -15.36 -2.52
CA ARG A 106 23.24 -15.28 -1.07
C ARG A 106 22.03 -16.10 -0.63
N ALA A 107 22.01 -16.52 0.64
CA ALA A 107 20.86 -17.22 1.21
C ALA A 107 19.63 -16.28 1.30
N LEU A 108 18.42 -16.87 1.25
CA LEU A 108 17.19 -16.10 1.39
C LEU A 108 17.12 -15.36 2.74
N THR A 109 17.66 -15.97 3.80
CA THR A 109 17.76 -15.36 5.13
C THR A 109 18.54 -14.06 5.11
N ASP A 110 19.65 -13.99 4.35
CA ASP A 110 20.48 -12.79 4.23
C ASP A 110 19.72 -11.64 3.56
N HIS A 111 18.95 -11.96 2.50
CA HIS A 111 18.13 -10.96 1.83
C HIS A 111 16.99 -10.45 2.72
N ARG A 112 16.38 -11.31 3.53
CA ARG A 112 15.36 -10.91 4.52
C ARG A 112 15.94 -10.04 5.62
N VAL A 113 17.11 -10.40 6.13
CA VAL A 113 17.84 -9.60 7.13
C VAL A 113 18.17 -8.23 6.54
N LEU A 114 18.74 -8.18 5.33
CA LEU A 114 19.05 -6.93 4.63
C LEU A 114 17.80 -6.07 4.44
N ALA A 115 16.68 -6.66 3.97
CA ALA A 115 15.42 -5.95 3.80
C ALA A 115 14.90 -5.37 5.11
N THR A 116 15.05 -6.09 6.22
CA THR A 116 14.63 -5.62 7.55
C THR A 116 15.45 -4.40 8.02
N TRP A 117 16.74 -4.30 7.62
CA TRP A 117 17.57 -3.14 7.91
C TRP A 117 17.33 -1.95 6.97
N ILE A 118 16.96 -2.21 5.72
CA ILE A 118 16.65 -1.16 4.74
C ILE A 118 15.26 -0.56 5.00
N LEU A 119 14.30 -1.35 5.47
CA LEU A 119 12.92 -0.92 5.64
C LEU A 119 12.75 0.38 6.45
N PRO A 120 13.39 0.59 7.61
CA PRO A 120 13.29 1.85 8.35
C PRO A 120 13.71 3.07 7.53
N VAL A 121 14.76 2.94 6.72
CA VAL A 121 15.23 4.01 5.83
C VAL A 121 14.21 4.25 4.72
N ALA A 122 13.65 3.19 4.12
CA ALA A 122 12.64 3.30 3.10
C ALA A 122 11.37 4.00 3.61
N LEU A 123 10.98 3.75 4.87
CA LEU A 123 9.78 4.35 5.47
C LEU A 123 9.87 5.86 5.69
N VAL A 124 11.08 6.43 5.80
CA VAL A 124 11.27 7.89 5.97
C VAL A 124 11.42 8.63 4.64
N ILE A 125 11.55 7.92 3.53
CA ILE A 125 11.61 8.53 2.19
C ILE A 125 10.22 9.08 1.84
N GLU A 126 10.17 10.34 1.40
CA GLU A 126 8.94 11.08 1.16
C GLU A 126 7.90 10.32 0.30
N PRO A 127 8.19 9.73 -0.87
CA PRO A 127 7.18 9.03 -1.67
C PRO A 127 6.54 7.84 -0.94
N VAL A 128 7.31 7.12 -0.12
CA VAL A 128 6.78 5.99 0.68
C VAL A 128 5.91 6.54 1.81
N ARG A 129 6.37 7.58 2.43
CA ARG A 129 5.68 8.28 3.49
C ARG A 129 4.32 8.79 3.02
N GLU A 130 4.25 9.51 1.91
CA GLU A 130 3.01 10.00 1.34
C GLU A 130 2.07 8.86 0.91
N THR A 131 2.60 7.77 0.36
CA THR A 131 1.81 6.57 0.06
C THR A 131 1.14 5.98 1.29
N LEU A 132 1.83 5.94 2.42
CA LEU A 132 1.27 5.48 3.70
C LEU A 132 0.24 6.46 4.26
N SER A 133 0.53 7.77 4.22
CA SER A 133 -0.37 8.84 4.68
C SER A 133 -1.70 8.82 3.98
N PHE A 134 -1.68 8.74 2.67
CA PHE A 134 -2.88 8.76 1.84
C PHE A 134 -3.58 7.39 1.76
N GLY A 135 -2.94 6.32 2.21
CA GLY A 135 -3.47 4.96 2.11
C GLY A 135 -3.53 4.46 0.66
N GLN A 136 -2.51 4.78 -0.14
CA GLN A 136 -2.46 4.47 -1.56
C GLN A 136 -2.04 3.02 -1.84
N VAL A 137 -2.54 2.46 -2.95
CA VAL A 137 -2.20 1.11 -3.44
C VAL A 137 -0.87 1.05 -4.19
N ASN A 138 -0.10 2.15 -4.31
CA ASN A 138 1.08 2.27 -5.16
C ASN A 138 2.15 1.21 -4.88
N VAL A 139 2.43 0.93 -3.60
CA VAL A 139 3.41 -0.09 -3.21
C VAL A 139 2.90 -1.50 -3.54
N LEU A 140 1.59 -1.73 -3.47
CA LEU A 140 1.00 -3.02 -3.87
C LEU A 140 1.14 -3.24 -5.38
N LEU A 141 0.88 -2.22 -6.18
CA LEU A 141 1.09 -2.26 -7.63
C LEU A 141 2.57 -2.46 -7.95
N MET A 142 3.48 -1.76 -7.28
CA MET A 142 4.93 -1.97 -7.41
C MET A 142 5.31 -3.41 -7.08
N ALA A 143 4.76 -4.00 -6.02
CA ALA A 143 5.03 -5.38 -5.65
C ALA A 143 4.57 -6.36 -6.74
N MET A 144 3.40 -6.14 -7.33
CA MET A 144 2.88 -6.95 -8.44
C MET A 144 3.82 -6.90 -9.65
N VAL A 145 4.25 -5.70 -10.05
CA VAL A 145 5.19 -5.51 -11.18
C VAL A 145 6.54 -6.18 -10.89
N LEU A 146 7.09 -6.02 -9.67
CA LEU A 146 8.35 -6.65 -9.31
C LEU A 146 8.26 -8.18 -9.29
N VAL A 147 7.15 -8.74 -8.80
CA VAL A 147 6.91 -10.18 -8.85
C VAL A 147 6.89 -10.67 -10.29
N ASP A 148 6.18 -9.96 -11.17
CA ASP A 148 6.04 -10.35 -12.58
C ASP A 148 7.36 -10.27 -13.35
N THR A 149 8.14 -9.21 -13.11
CA THR A 149 9.38 -8.95 -13.86
C THR A 149 10.60 -9.67 -13.32
N LEU A 150 10.76 -9.73 -11.99
CA LEU A 150 12.00 -10.20 -11.36
C LEU A 150 11.89 -11.61 -10.77
N THR A 151 10.68 -12.16 -10.59
CA THR A 151 10.56 -13.53 -10.07
C THR A 151 10.34 -14.53 -11.20
N ARG A 152 11.13 -15.61 -11.19
CA ARG A 152 10.94 -16.73 -12.11
C ARG A 152 9.90 -17.68 -11.50
N ARG A 153 8.65 -17.55 -11.88
CA ARG A 153 7.59 -18.48 -11.49
C ARG A 153 6.97 -19.14 -12.70
N PRO A 154 7.10 -20.48 -12.85
CA PRO A 154 6.60 -21.19 -14.02
C PRO A 154 5.08 -21.31 -14.10
N TRP A 155 4.35 -20.94 -13.05
CA TRP A 155 2.89 -21.13 -12.93
C TRP A 155 2.07 -19.86 -13.26
N LEU A 156 2.72 -18.71 -13.41
CA LEU A 156 2.08 -17.48 -13.88
C LEU A 156 2.76 -17.00 -15.15
N PRO A 157 2.00 -16.75 -16.23
CA PRO A 157 2.54 -16.10 -17.41
C PRO A 157 3.14 -14.74 -17.06
N ARG A 158 4.23 -14.35 -17.71
CA ARG A 158 4.77 -12.99 -17.59
C ARG A 158 3.79 -12.00 -18.17
N GLY A 159 3.64 -10.84 -17.55
CA GLY A 159 2.74 -9.79 -18.00
C GLY A 159 1.32 -9.89 -17.43
N VAL A 160 1.07 -10.78 -16.46
CA VAL A 160 -0.25 -10.90 -15.81
C VAL A 160 -0.56 -9.68 -14.96
N PHE A 161 0.46 -9.00 -14.43
CA PHE A 161 0.33 -7.83 -13.54
C PHE A 161 0.75 -6.51 -14.20
N ILE A 162 1.05 -6.54 -15.50
CA ILE A 162 1.38 -5.37 -16.32
C ILE A 162 0.25 -5.16 -17.34
#